data_e83f1689700f0cea22b62b8df8d4ebc0
#
_entry.id   e83f1689700f0cea22b62b8df8d4ebc0
#
_cell.length_a   1.000
_cell.length_b   1.000
_cell.length_c   1.000
_cell.angle_alpha   90.00
_cell.angle_beta   90.00
_cell.angle_gamma   90.00
#
_symmetry.space_group_name_H-M   'P 1'
#
loop_
_entity.id
_entity.type
_entity.pdbx_description
1 polymer ?
#
loop_
_entity_poly.entity_id
_entity_poly.type
_entity_poly.pdbx_seq_one_letter_code
_entity_poly.pdbx_strand_id
1 'polypeptide(L)' 'IYYYRDKDKIVIDLIIEKDGILYPIEIKMSANPMKGMAKNFSVLHNIPDKEIGIGCILCQYGRKLYLSENLVSLQITYI' A
#
# COMPACT_ATOMS: atom_id res chain seq x y z
N ILE A 1 -4.99 -12.62 1.10
CA ILE A 1 -5.16 -11.21 1.50
C ILE A 1 -5.23 -11.10 3.01
N TYR A 2 -4.49 -10.20 3.57
CA TYR A 2 -4.52 -9.94 5.01
C TYR A 2 -4.15 -8.49 5.26
N TYR A 3 -4.29 -8.04 6.51
CA TYR A 3 -3.89 -6.71 6.92
C TYR A 3 -2.75 -6.80 7.93
N TYR A 4 -2.09 -5.66 8.18
CA TYR A 4 -1.01 -5.57 9.16
C TYR A 4 -1.42 -4.62 10.28
N ARG A 5 -1.16 -5.05 11.52
CA ARG A 5 -1.33 -4.21 12.70
C ARG A 5 -0.31 -4.67 13.74
N ASP A 6 0.37 -3.75 14.38
CA ASP A 6 1.31 -4.08 15.43
C ASP A 6 1.04 -3.29 16.72
N LYS A 7 1.84 -3.57 17.74
CA LYS A 7 1.69 -2.92 19.05
C LYS A 7 2.00 -1.42 19.01
N ASP A 8 2.72 -0.95 18.02
CA ASP A 8 3.06 0.45 17.85
C ASP A 8 2.00 1.21 17.05
N LYS A 9 0.84 0.58 16.85
CA LYS A 9 -0.32 1.15 16.13
C LYS A 9 -0.05 1.42 14.66
N ILE A 10 0.95 0.77 14.09
CA ILE A 10 1.17 0.82 12.65
C ILE A 10 0.16 -0.12 12.00
N VAL A 11 -0.56 0.39 11.00
CA VAL A 11 -1.60 -0.36 10.31
C VAL A 11 -1.38 -0.25 8.81
N ILE A 12 -1.52 -1.37 8.12
CA ILE A 12 -1.59 -1.40 6.66
C ILE A 12 -2.94 -2.03 6.32
N ASP A 13 -3.74 -1.33 5.52
CA ASP A 13 -5.12 -1.71 5.27
C ASP A 13 -5.28 -3.08 4.63
N LEU A 14 -4.49 -3.35 3.61
CA LEU A 14 -4.51 -4.63 2.91
C LEU A 14 -3.10 -5.00 2.48
N ILE A 15 -2.83 -6.30 2.47
CA ILE A 15 -1.60 -6.85 1.92
C ILE A 15 -1.99 -8.02 1.03
N ILE A 16 -1.53 -8.00 -0.21
CA ILE A 16 -1.66 -9.13 -1.10
C ILE A 16 -0.31 -9.83 -1.17
N GLU A 17 -0.29 -11.12 -0.92
CA GLU A 17 0.93 -11.91 -1.06
C GLU A 17 0.82 -12.80 -2.28
N LYS A 18 1.87 -12.81 -3.09
CA LYS A 18 1.99 -13.69 -4.25
C LYS A 18 3.44 -14.04 -4.48
N ASP A 19 3.76 -15.33 -4.54
CA ASP A 19 5.10 -15.83 -4.83
C ASP A 19 6.18 -15.28 -3.89
N GLY A 20 5.83 -15.11 -2.62
CA GLY A 20 6.77 -14.59 -1.61
C GLY A 20 6.92 -13.08 -1.63
N ILE A 21 6.14 -12.38 -2.44
CA ILE A 21 6.19 -10.92 -2.54
C ILE A 21 4.95 -10.34 -1.89
N LEU A 22 5.14 -9.33 -1.04
CA LEU A 22 4.06 -8.63 -0.36
C LEU A 22 3.76 -7.33 -1.10
N TYR A 23 2.50 -7.13 -1.45
CA TYR A 23 2.03 -5.92 -2.13
C TYR A 23 1.13 -5.15 -1.18
N PRO A 24 1.64 -4.11 -0.50
CA PRO A 24 0.83 -3.37 0.45
C PRO A 24 -0.11 -2.39 -0.24
N ILE A 25 -1.30 -2.22 0.34
CA ILE A 25 -2.32 -1.32 -0.19
C ILE A 25 -2.84 -0.46 0.93
N GLU A 26 -2.88 0.84 0.70
CA GLU A 26 -3.45 1.81 1.62
C GLU A 26 -4.67 2.45 0.97
N ILE A 27 -5.77 2.52 1.70
CA ILE A 27 -7.01 3.11 1.20
C ILE A 27 -7.16 4.50 1.80
N LYS A 28 -7.20 5.51 0.95
CA LYS A 28 -7.34 6.91 1.36
C LYS A 28 -8.46 7.59 0.58
N MET A 29 -9.43 8.14 1.29
CA MET A 29 -10.54 8.84 0.67
C MET A 29 -10.14 10.28 0.34
N SER A 30 -9.11 10.41 -0.47
CA SER A 30 -8.55 11.68 -0.89
C SER A 30 -8.43 11.70 -2.41
N ALA A 31 -8.61 12.86 -3.01
CA ALA A 31 -8.38 13.06 -4.43
C ALA A 31 -6.95 13.53 -4.73
N ASN A 32 -6.09 13.59 -3.72
CA ASN A 32 -4.72 14.08 -3.85
C ASN A 32 -3.74 13.06 -3.25
N PRO A 33 -3.38 12.01 -4.01
CA PRO A 33 -2.47 10.99 -3.50
C PRO A 33 -1.08 11.55 -3.26
N MET A 34 -0.46 11.17 -2.14
CA MET A 34 0.86 11.65 -1.73
C MET A 34 1.69 10.50 -1.20
N LYS A 35 3.01 10.55 -1.43
CA LYS A 35 3.95 9.52 -0.98
C LYS A 35 3.86 9.25 0.52
N GLY A 36 3.66 10.28 1.32
CA GLY A 36 3.57 10.14 2.77
C GLY A 36 2.44 9.24 3.25
N MET A 37 1.44 9.02 2.42
CA MET A 37 0.33 8.13 2.75
C MET A 37 0.78 6.66 2.84
N ALA A 38 1.93 6.33 2.26
CA ALA A 38 2.47 4.98 2.25
C ALA A 38 3.59 4.77 3.28
N LYS A 39 3.74 5.69 4.22
CA LYS A 39 4.88 5.67 5.17
C LYS A 39 4.96 4.39 5.99
N ASN A 40 3.83 3.74 6.24
CA ASN A 40 3.79 2.53 7.05
C ASN A 40 4.25 1.28 6.30
N PHE A 41 4.35 1.34 4.98
CA PHE A 41 4.72 0.15 4.19
C PHE A 41 6.12 -0.37 4.53
N SER A 42 7.01 0.51 4.99
CA SER A 42 8.39 0.12 5.32
C SER A 42 8.46 -0.91 6.45
N VAL A 43 7.44 -1.01 7.28
CA VAL A 43 7.43 -1.98 8.38
C VAL A 43 7.49 -3.42 7.86
N LEU A 44 7.06 -3.65 6.61
CA LEU A 44 7.06 -4.98 6.02
C LEU A 44 8.48 -5.52 5.79
N HIS A 45 9.50 -4.65 5.76
CA HIS A 45 10.89 -5.09 5.67
C HIS A 45 11.33 -5.91 6.88
N ASN A 46 10.58 -5.84 7.97
CA ASN A 46 10.87 -6.62 9.17
C ASN A 46 10.34 -8.07 9.09
N ILE A 47 9.59 -8.40 8.05
CA ILE A 47 9.05 -9.75 7.87
C ILE A 47 10.11 -10.59 7.15
N PRO A 48 10.60 -11.69 7.77
CA PRO A 48 11.63 -12.51 7.15
C PRO A 48 11.10 -13.29 5.95
N ASP A 49 11.99 -13.58 5.01
CA ASP A 49 11.71 -14.44 3.85
C ASP A 49 10.65 -13.89 2.90
N LYS A 50 10.40 -12.57 2.95
CA LYS A 50 9.45 -11.93 2.04
C LYS A 50 10.11 -10.74 1.38
N GLU A 51 9.76 -10.52 0.13
CA GLU A 51 10.12 -9.31 -0.59
C GLU A 51 8.93 -8.37 -0.60
N ILE A 52 9.19 -7.08 -0.78
CA ILE A 52 8.13 -6.07 -0.87
C ILE A 52 8.03 -5.61 -2.32
N GLY A 53 6.87 -5.84 -2.91
CA GLY A 53 6.59 -5.40 -4.26
C GLY A 53 6.11 -3.96 -4.29
N ILE A 54 5.56 -3.58 -5.45
CA ILE A 54 5.02 -2.24 -5.60
C ILE A 54 3.88 -2.01 -4.63
N GLY A 55 3.89 -0.87 -3.93
CA GLY A 55 2.81 -0.47 -3.07
C GLY A 55 1.75 0.29 -3.85
N CYS A 56 0.55 0.33 -3.30
CA CYS A 56 -0.57 0.99 -3.95
C CYS A 56 -1.35 1.84 -2.96
N ILE A 57 -1.70 3.06 -3.38
CA ILE A 57 -2.66 3.89 -2.69
C ILE A 57 -3.95 3.89 -3.51
N LEU A 58 -5.02 3.33 -2.94
CA LEU A 58 -6.35 3.42 -3.55
C LEU A 58 -7.00 4.70 -3.06
N CYS A 59 -7.35 5.59 -3.97
CA CYS A 59 -7.86 6.91 -3.62
C CYS A 59 -8.91 7.37 -4.63
N GLN A 60 -9.33 8.64 -4.51
CA GLN A 60 -10.36 9.20 -5.39
C GLN A 60 -9.78 9.94 -6.60
N TYR A 61 -8.45 9.98 -6.74
CA TYR A 61 -7.84 10.58 -7.91
C TYR A 61 -8.11 9.71 -9.14
N GLY A 62 -8.62 10.31 -10.21
CA GLY A 62 -9.18 9.59 -11.34
C GLY A 62 -8.17 9.01 -12.32
N ARG A 63 -6.88 9.13 -12.05
CA ARG A 63 -5.84 8.65 -12.95
C ARG A 63 -4.83 7.80 -12.20
N LYS A 64 -4.27 6.81 -12.91
CA LYS A 64 -3.11 6.09 -12.40
C LYS A 64 -1.93 7.04 -12.34
N LEU A 65 -1.25 7.07 -11.21
CA LEU A 65 -0.12 7.98 -10.99
C LEU A 65 0.98 7.25 -10.25
N TYR A 66 2.19 7.24 -10.81
CA TYR A 66 3.35 6.71 -10.11
C TYR A 66 3.94 7.81 -9.22
N LEU A 67 3.90 7.59 -7.91
CA LEU A 67 4.44 8.53 -6.93
C LEU A 67 5.93 8.29 -6.70
N SER A 68 6.40 7.07 -6.99
CA SER A 68 7.80 6.69 -6.99
C SER A 68 7.95 5.42 -7.83
N GLU A 69 9.17 4.87 -7.91
CA GLU A 69 9.41 3.64 -8.65
C GLU A 69 8.62 2.46 -8.13
N ASN A 70 8.30 2.47 -6.83
CA ASN A 70 7.65 1.34 -6.17
C ASN A 70 6.33 1.72 -5.50
N LEU A 71 5.72 2.83 -5.92
CA LEU A 71 4.46 3.29 -5.34
C LEU A 71 3.57 3.88 -6.43
N VAL A 72 2.39 3.32 -6.56
CA VAL A 72 1.41 3.78 -7.54
C VAL A 72 0.12 4.16 -6.83
N SER A 73 -0.59 5.17 -7.32
CA SER A 73 -1.95 5.44 -6.90
C SER A 73 -2.92 4.98 -7.99
N LEU A 74 -4.04 4.40 -7.55
CA LEU A 74 -5.11 3.94 -8.43
C LEU A 74 -6.42 4.47 -7.90
N GLN A 75 -7.35 4.73 -8.83
CA GLN A 75 -8.68 5.19 -8.43
C GLN A 75 -9.48 4.03 -7.84
N ILE A 76 -10.16 4.31 -6.73
CA ILE A 76 -11.15 3.38 -6.21
C ILE A 76 -12.35 3.41 -7.16
N THR A 77 -12.72 2.24 -7.67
CA THR A 77 -13.91 2.13 -8.49
C THR A 77 -14.97 1.36 -7.72
N TYR A 78 -16.21 1.76 -7.91
CA TYR A 78 -17.33 1.04 -7.30
C TYR A 78 -17.71 -0.11 -8.20
N ILE A 79 -17.90 -1.23 -7.58
CA ILE A 79 -18.27 -2.46 -8.29
C ILE A 79 -19.70 -2.79 -7.96
#